data_6808c2c8a929c69d38322fc7985b7f65
#
_entry.id   6808c2c8a929c69d38322fc7985b7f65
#
_cell.length_a   1.000
_cell.length_b   1.000
_cell.length_c   1.000
_cell.angle_alpha   90.00
_cell.angle_beta   90.00
_cell.angle_gamma   90.00
#
_symmetry.space_group_name_H-M   'P 1'
#
loop_
_entity.id
_entity.type
_entity.pdbx_description
1 polymer ?
#
loop_
_entity_poly.entity_id
_entity_poly.type
_entity_poly.pdbx_seq_one_letter_code
_entity_poly.pdbx_strand_id
1 'polypeptide(L)'
;GLPTGMFHVEGLELVGQISYLKSGLFYSDASTAVSPTYAEEITTPEFAYGLQGLLSGLKAQGRLVGILNGVDENIWHPNVDQYIPHHYKLKYMAGKKKNKAELQAYFNLPQDESALAFVMVTRLTEQKGVDLLIESADEIVKQGGQLMILGSGAPHFEQGIRELAERYPQNIAVKIGYDEALSHLMVAGGDVILVPSRFEPCGLTQLYGLQYGTLPLVRKTGGLADTVVDSTSESIKARTATGFVFESATPEALRHCLQRAFALWQKPRAWAMVRTDAMEQDFSWRKAAEQYRTLYERL
;
A
#
# COMPACT_ATOMS: atom_id res chain seq x y z
N GLY A 1 13.36 -24.81 -31.04
CA GLY A 1 12.61 -23.57 -31.22
C GLY A 1 11.11 -23.82 -31.08
N LEU A 2 10.33 -22.77 -30.88
CA LEU A 2 8.87 -22.89 -30.87
C LEU A 2 8.36 -23.15 -32.31
N PRO A 3 7.28 -23.96 -32.47
CA PRO A 3 6.66 -24.17 -33.77
C PRO A 3 6.20 -22.83 -34.37
N THR A 4 6.52 -22.57 -35.64
CA THR A 4 6.13 -21.34 -36.35
C THR A 4 4.61 -21.13 -36.41
N GLY A 5 3.83 -22.23 -36.41
CA GLY A 5 2.37 -22.21 -36.37
C GLY A 5 1.76 -21.63 -35.09
N MET A 6 2.56 -21.42 -34.02
CA MET A 6 2.10 -20.75 -32.81
C MET A 6 2.20 -19.22 -32.89
N PHE A 7 2.87 -18.67 -33.91
CA PHE A 7 2.99 -17.22 -34.12
C PHE A 7 1.76 -16.68 -34.85
N HIS A 8 0.69 -16.48 -34.14
CA HIS A 8 -0.57 -15.88 -34.62
C HIS A 8 -1.27 -15.13 -33.47
N VAL A 9 -2.27 -14.32 -33.82
CA VAL A 9 -2.98 -13.43 -32.92
C VAL A 9 -3.64 -14.18 -31.74
N GLU A 10 -4.09 -15.40 -31.93
CA GLU A 10 -4.64 -16.27 -30.89
C GLU A 10 -3.58 -17.12 -30.19
N GLY A 11 -2.30 -16.77 -30.29
CA GLY A 11 -1.19 -17.53 -29.70
C GLY A 11 -0.09 -16.62 -29.15
N LEU A 12 1.10 -16.72 -29.72
CA LEU A 12 2.32 -16.04 -29.28
C LEU A 12 2.44 -14.59 -29.72
N GLU A 13 1.75 -14.19 -30.81
CA GLU A 13 1.94 -12.88 -31.43
C GLU A 13 1.24 -11.77 -30.66
N LEU A 14 1.98 -10.69 -30.37
CA LEU A 14 1.46 -9.43 -29.84
C LEU A 14 2.20 -8.27 -30.53
N VAL A 15 1.46 -7.45 -31.29
CA VAL A 15 2.00 -6.27 -31.98
C VAL A 15 3.23 -6.63 -32.84
N GLY A 16 3.15 -7.73 -33.62
CA GLY A 16 4.21 -8.20 -34.49
C GLY A 16 5.40 -8.88 -33.80
N GLN A 17 5.33 -9.08 -32.49
CA GLN A 17 6.39 -9.69 -31.69
C GLN A 17 5.90 -10.91 -30.90
N ILE A 18 6.83 -11.74 -30.43
CA ILE A 18 6.53 -12.84 -29.52
C ILE A 18 6.34 -12.28 -28.09
N SER A 19 5.18 -12.54 -27.50
CA SER A 19 4.90 -12.23 -26.10
C SER A 19 4.76 -13.52 -25.28
N TYR A 20 5.74 -13.80 -24.44
CA TYR A 20 5.67 -14.94 -23.52
C TYR A 20 4.57 -14.78 -22.47
N LEU A 21 4.31 -13.55 -22.02
CA LEU A 21 3.21 -13.26 -21.11
C LEU A 21 1.86 -13.62 -21.73
N LYS A 22 1.61 -13.14 -22.94
CA LYS A 22 0.37 -13.46 -23.68
C LYS A 22 0.22 -14.96 -23.88
N SER A 23 1.32 -15.63 -24.25
CA SER A 23 1.31 -17.09 -24.44
C SER A 23 0.96 -17.83 -23.17
N GLY A 24 1.57 -17.44 -22.03
CA GLY A 24 1.25 -18.01 -20.73
C GLY A 24 -0.21 -17.86 -20.38
N LEU A 25 -0.78 -16.66 -20.56
CA LEU A 25 -2.19 -16.39 -20.33
C LEU A 25 -3.12 -17.19 -21.23
N PHE A 26 -2.77 -17.29 -22.51
CA PHE A 26 -3.62 -17.98 -23.51
C PHE A 26 -3.68 -19.49 -23.28
N TYR A 27 -2.53 -20.14 -23.01
CA TYR A 27 -2.43 -21.60 -22.88
C TYR A 27 -2.59 -22.13 -21.46
N SER A 28 -2.68 -21.26 -20.42
CA SER A 28 -2.94 -21.72 -19.05
C SER A 28 -4.40 -22.13 -18.85
N ASP A 29 -4.65 -23.10 -17.98
CA ASP A 29 -6.01 -23.47 -17.56
C ASP A 29 -6.68 -22.35 -16.75
N ALA A 30 -5.89 -21.68 -15.88
CA ALA A 30 -6.30 -20.47 -15.16
C ALA A 30 -5.12 -19.52 -14.98
N SER A 31 -5.44 -18.25 -14.80
CA SER A 31 -4.50 -17.16 -14.50
C SER A 31 -4.90 -16.46 -13.21
N THR A 32 -3.92 -16.08 -12.39
CA THR A 32 -4.18 -15.34 -11.17
C THR A 32 -3.59 -13.94 -11.24
N ALA A 33 -4.36 -12.95 -10.80
CA ALA A 33 -3.86 -11.62 -10.45
C ALA A 33 -3.77 -11.51 -8.92
N VAL A 34 -2.95 -10.58 -8.42
CA VAL A 34 -2.64 -10.49 -6.99
C VAL A 34 -3.65 -9.65 -6.20
N SER A 35 -4.82 -9.36 -6.77
CA SER A 35 -6.00 -8.85 -6.06
C SER A 35 -7.26 -8.99 -6.93
N PRO A 36 -8.46 -9.08 -6.32
CA PRO A 36 -9.74 -9.08 -7.05
C PRO A 36 -9.95 -7.83 -7.89
N THR A 37 -9.76 -6.64 -7.31
CA THR A 37 -9.90 -5.37 -8.03
C THR A 37 -8.88 -5.25 -9.17
N TYR A 38 -7.63 -5.67 -8.96
CA TYR A 38 -6.63 -5.65 -10.04
C TYR A 38 -6.97 -6.62 -11.17
N ALA A 39 -7.57 -7.78 -10.86
CA ALA A 39 -8.08 -8.71 -11.87
C ALA A 39 -9.19 -8.09 -12.75
N GLU A 40 -9.95 -7.11 -12.25
CA GLU A 40 -10.87 -6.30 -13.04
C GLU A 40 -10.13 -5.21 -13.83
N GLU A 41 -9.26 -4.45 -13.16
CA GLU A 41 -8.52 -3.33 -13.77
C GLU A 41 -7.75 -3.75 -15.02
N ILE A 42 -7.04 -4.89 -14.98
CA ILE A 42 -6.25 -5.39 -16.12
C ILE A 42 -7.09 -5.87 -17.31
N THR A 43 -8.41 -5.94 -17.21
CA THR A 43 -9.29 -6.18 -18.35
C THR A 43 -9.60 -4.91 -19.14
N THR A 44 -9.23 -3.73 -18.61
CA THR A 44 -9.47 -2.44 -19.26
C THR A 44 -8.30 -2.01 -20.12
N PRO A 45 -8.52 -1.19 -21.17
CA PRO A 45 -7.43 -0.69 -22.02
C PRO A 45 -6.32 0.05 -21.27
N GLU A 46 -6.65 0.71 -20.17
CA GLU A 46 -5.71 1.49 -19.35
C GLU A 46 -4.60 0.63 -18.72
N PHE A 47 -4.95 -0.58 -18.28
CA PHE A 47 -4.03 -1.45 -17.53
C PHE A 47 -3.64 -2.74 -18.25
N ALA A 48 -4.25 -3.05 -19.38
CA ALA A 48 -4.05 -4.31 -20.08
C ALA A 48 -2.84 -4.35 -21.01
N TYR A 49 -2.23 -3.22 -21.33
CA TYR A 49 -1.09 -3.14 -22.27
C TYR A 49 -1.34 -3.89 -23.61
N GLY A 50 -2.55 -3.77 -24.16
CA GLY A 50 -2.96 -4.43 -25.39
C GLY A 50 -3.53 -5.85 -25.22
N LEU A 51 -3.62 -6.36 -24.00
CA LEU A 51 -4.14 -7.70 -23.70
C LEU A 51 -5.60 -7.70 -23.23
N GLN A 52 -6.31 -6.55 -23.26
CA GLN A 52 -7.67 -6.42 -22.72
C GLN A 52 -8.66 -7.43 -23.27
N GLY A 53 -8.59 -7.77 -24.56
CA GLY A 53 -9.47 -8.77 -25.18
C GLY A 53 -9.26 -10.17 -24.62
N LEU A 54 -8.00 -10.59 -24.49
CA LEU A 54 -7.65 -11.88 -23.89
C LEU A 54 -8.04 -11.94 -22.41
N LEU A 55 -7.67 -10.92 -21.62
CA LEU A 55 -7.94 -10.87 -20.19
C LEU A 55 -9.45 -10.81 -19.89
N SER A 56 -10.23 -10.04 -20.66
CA SER A 56 -11.69 -10.00 -20.55
C SER A 56 -12.31 -11.36 -20.89
N GLY A 57 -11.79 -12.05 -21.92
CA GLY A 57 -12.23 -13.40 -22.28
C GLY A 57 -11.96 -14.43 -21.19
N LEU A 58 -10.75 -14.41 -20.61
CA LEU A 58 -10.38 -15.27 -19.47
C LEU A 58 -11.26 -14.99 -18.23
N LYS A 59 -11.54 -13.71 -17.96
CA LYS A 59 -12.43 -13.30 -16.88
C LYS A 59 -13.85 -13.82 -17.07
N ALA A 60 -14.43 -13.65 -18.26
CA ALA A 60 -15.77 -14.12 -18.59
C ALA A 60 -15.91 -15.65 -18.46
N GLN A 61 -14.82 -16.38 -18.70
CA GLN A 61 -14.74 -17.83 -18.53
C GLN A 61 -14.46 -18.28 -17.09
N GLY A 62 -14.28 -17.36 -16.14
CA GLY A 62 -13.88 -17.67 -14.76
C GLY A 62 -12.43 -18.15 -14.60
N ARG A 63 -11.60 -17.96 -15.66
CA ARG A 63 -10.19 -18.38 -15.72
C ARG A 63 -9.20 -17.29 -15.28
N LEU A 64 -9.65 -16.06 -15.03
CA LEU A 64 -8.88 -14.99 -14.42
C LEU A 64 -9.43 -14.71 -13.04
N VAL A 65 -8.63 -14.99 -12.00
CA VAL A 65 -9.03 -14.90 -10.59
C VAL A 65 -8.08 -13.97 -9.83
N GLY A 66 -8.62 -13.08 -9.01
CA GLY A 66 -7.82 -12.24 -8.10
C GLY A 66 -7.64 -12.93 -6.74
N ILE A 67 -6.39 -13.13 -6.32
CA ILE A 67 -6.04 -13.69 -5.00
C ILE A 67 -5.00 -12.78 -4.37
N LEU A 68 -5.33 -12.18 -3.21
CA LEU A 68 -4.41 -11.32 -2.48
C LEU A 68 -3.19 -12.09 -1.97
N ASN A 69 -2.02 -11.45 -2.01
CA ASN A 69 -0.83 -11.94 -1.32
C ASN A 69 -1.04 -11.89 0.20
N GLY A 70 -0.34 -12.77 0.91
CA GLY A 70 -0.30 -12.76 2.37
C GLY A 70 0.89 -11.97 2.93
N VAL A 71 0.84 -11.72 4.24
CA VAL A 71 1.95 -11.21 5.04
C VAL A 71 2.66 -12.38 5.71
N ASP A 72 4.00 -12.37 5.73
CA ASP A 72 4.78 -13.29 6.58
C ASP A 72 4.81 -12.75 8.01
N GLU A 73 3.94 -13.31 8.85
CA GLU A 73 3.78 -12.89 10.25
C GLU A 73 4.95 -13.29 11.15
N ASN A 74 5.89 -14.11 10.68
CA ASN A 74 7.14 -14.39 11.40
C ASN A 74 8.14 -13.25 11.28
N ILE A 75 8.00 -12.42 10.24
CA ILE A 75 8.87 -11.27 9.96
C ILE A 75 8.13 -9.96 10.26
N TRP A 76 6.92 -9.80 9.69
CA TRP A 76 6.13 -8.57 9.76
C TRP A 76 5.01 -8.68 10.79
N HIS A 77 5.37 -8.73 12.07
CA HIS A 77 4.40 -8.70 13.17
C HIS A 77 5.00 -8.00 14.40
N PRO A 78 4.33 -6.98 14.96
CA PRO A 78 4.92 -6.08 15.99
C PRO A 78 5.31 -6.79 17.31
N ASN A 79 4.86 -8.01 17.54
CA ASN A 79 5.21 -8.77 18.75
C ASN A 79 6.50 -9.61 18.62
N VAL A 80 6.95 -9.88 17.36
CA VAL A 80 8.10 -10.77 17.09
C VAL A 80 9.16 -10.16 16.18
N ASP A 81 8.90 -8.99 15.60
CA ASP A 81 9.75 -8.28 14.66
C ASP A 81 11.11 -7.95 15.29
N GLN A 82 12.17 -8.55 14.76
CA GLN A 82 13.53 -8.38 15.28
C GLN A 82 14.17 -7.01 14.98
N TYR A 83 13.56 -6.21 14.08
CA TYR A 83 14.08 -4.92 13.64
C TYR A 83 13.55 -3.75 14.46
N ILE A 84 12.49 -3.96 15.27
CA ILE A 84 11.94 -2.87 16.09
C ILE A 84 12.43 -2.94 17.53
N PRO A 85 12.83 -1.81 18.14
CA PRO A 85 13.36 -1.81 19.50
C PRO A 85 12.30 -2.11 20.58
N HIS A 86 11.03 -1.86 20.31
CA HIS A 86 9.96 -2.04 21.28
C HIS A 86 8.83 -2.86 20.70
N HIS A 87 8.75 -4.14 21.11
CA HIS A 87 7.64 -5.00 20.71
C HIS A 87 6.32 -4.54 21.34
N TYR A 88 5.22 -4.80 20.63
CA TYR A 88 3.87 -4.52 21.10
C TYR A 88 2.83 -5.44 20.48
N LYS A 89 1.63 -5.39 20.97
CA LYS A 89 0.47 -6.11 20.45
C LYS A 89 -0.80 -5.33 20.76
N LEU A 90 -1.90 -5.68 20.10
CA LEU A 90 -3.18 -4.96 20.17
C LEU A 90 -3.61 -4.53 21.57
N LYS A 91 -3.44 -5.39 22.60
CA LYS A 91 -3.82 -5.09 23.99
C LYS A 91 -2.79 -4.25 24.75
N TYR A 92 -1.58 -4.08 24.23
CA TYR A 92 -0.44 -3.44 24.90
C TYR A 92 0.35 -2.57 23.91
N MET A 93 -0.20 -1.38 23.62
CA MET A 93 0.29 -0.47 22.59
C MET A 93 1.43 0.47 23.03
N ALA A 94 1.94 0.34 24.26
CA ALA A 94 3.02 1.21 24.75
C ALA A 94 4.30 1.15 23.91
N GLY A 95 4.61 -0.03 23.35
CA GLY A 95 5.74 -0.19 22.45
C GLY A 95 5.62 0.65 21.17
N LYS A 96 4.42 0.79 20.59
CA LYS A 96 4.19 1.63 19.41
C LYS A 96 4.55 3.10 19.68
N LYS A 97 4.17 3.65 20.83
CA LYS A 97 4.52 5.02 21.21
C LYS A 97 6.04 5.20 21.38
N LYS A 98 6.72 4.20 21.96
CA LYS A 98 8.17 4.22 22.09
C LYS A 98 8.87 4.15 20.71
N ASN A 99 8.40 3.28 19.82
CA ASN A 99 8.91 3.20 18.44
C ASN A 99 8.69 4.53 17.68
N LYS A 100 7.60 5.26 17.94
CA LYS A 100 7.40 6.59 17.37
C LYS A 100 8.48 7.58 17.84
N ALA A 101 8.81 7.61 19.12
CA ALA A 101 9.87 8.46 19.66
C ALA A 101 11.24 8.10 19.08
N GLU A 102 11.56 6.78 18.95
CA GLU A 102 12.78 6.30 18.29
C GLU A 102 12.84 6.71 16.82
N LEU A 103 11.72 6.61 16.10
CA LEU A 103 11.63 7.02 14.70
C LEU A 103 11.85 8.53 14.53
N GLN A 104 11.22 9.35 15.38
CA GLN A 104 11.41 10.80 15.40
C GLN A 104 12.88 11.16 15.69
N ALA A 105 13.49 10.51 16.67
CA ALA A 105 14.91 10.69 17.01
C ALA A 105 15.83 10.28 15.85
N TYR A 106 15.57 9.13 15.20
CA TYR A 106 16.34 8.67 14.05
C TYR A 106 16.39 9.71 12.92
N PHE A 107 15.27 10.37 12.66
CA PHE A 107 15.17 11.40 11.64
C PHE A 107 15.51 12.81 12.14
N ASN A 108 15.98 12.98 13.36
CA ASN A 108 16.25 14.27 14.01
C ASN A 108 15.06 15.23 14.00
N LEU A 109 13.84 14.69 14.06
CA LEU A 109 12.62 15.47 14.23
C LEU A 109 12.29 15.65 15.72
N PRO A 110 11.54 16.70 16.09
CA PRO A 110 11.06 16.87 17.45
C PRO A 110 10.29 15.62 17.93
N GLN A 111 10.65 15.10 19.12
CA GLN A 111 9.92 14.00 19.73
C GLN A 111 8.61 14.52 20.34
N ASP A 112 7.55 14.43 19.57
CA ASP A 112 6.20 14.86 19.94
C ASP A 112 5.20 13.71 19.73
N GLU A 113 4.68 13.17 20.84
CA GLU A 113 3.67 12.12 20.80
C GLU A 113 2.35 12.63 20.18
N SER A 114 2.06 13.93 20.30
CA SER A 114 0.81 14.53 19.82
C SER A 114 0.82 14.82 18.31
N ALA A 115 1.98 15.02 17.70
CA ALA A 115 2.11 15.22 16.26
C ALA A 115 1.72 13.95 15.52
N LEU A 116 0.82 14.04 14.53
CA LEU A 116 0.46 12.89 13.68
C LEU A 116 1.63 12.54 12.76
N ALA A 117 2.19 11.35 12.91
CA ALA A 117 3.38 10.89 12.21
C ALA A 117 3.00 10.10 10.94
N PHE A 118 3.21 10.73 9.79
CA PHE A 118 3.06 10.09 8.48
C PHE A 118 4.38 9.45 8.06
N VAL A 119 4.31 8.24 7.49
CA VAL A 119 5.46 7.54 6.94
C VAL A 119 5.19 7.10 5.50
N MET A 120 6.20 7.13 4.65
CA MET A 120 6.15 6.58 3.30
C MET A 120 7.41 5.76 3.03
N VAL A 121 7.24 4.48 2.72
CA VAL A 121 8.32 3.54 2.38
C VAL A 121 8.04 3.00 0.99
N THR A 122 8.77 3.46 -0.03
CA THR A 122 8.46 3.10 -1.42
C THR A 122 9.58 3.42 -2.39
N ARG A 123 9.48 2.87 -3.61
CA ARG A 123 10.24 3.38 -4.76
C ARG A 123 9.70 4.76 -5.14
N LEU A 124 10.60 5.72 -5.36
CA LEU A 124 10.24 7.08 -5.72
C LEU A 124 9.95 7.19 -7.22
N THR A 125 8.72 6.84 -7.60
CA THR A 125 8.24 6.83 -8.98
C THR A 125 6.86 7.49 -9.08
N GLU A 126 6.47 7.92 -10.28
CA GLU A 126 5.15 8.46 -10.55
C GLU A 126 4.04 7.46 -10.21
N GLN A 127 4.27 6.18 -10.52
CA GLN A 127 3.37 5.08 -10.15
C GLN A 127 2.99 5.11 -8.66
N LYS A 128 3.95 5.44 -7.80
CA LYS A 128 3.74 5.47 -6.34
C LYS A 128 3.15 6.78 -5.83
N GLY A 129 2.80 7.71 -6.72
CA GLY A 129 2.15 8.97 -6.38
C GLY A 129 3.04 9.94 -5.60
N VAL A 130 4.37 9.88 -5.83
CA VAL A 130 5.33 10.76 -5.17
C VAL A 130 5.10 12.22 -5.53
N ASP A 131 4.71 12.50 -6.78
CA ASP A 131 4.28 13.82 -7.25
C ASP A 131 3.10 14.35 -6.43
N LEU A 132 2.08 13.52 -6.22
CA LEU A 132 0.91 13.89 -5.42
C LEU A 132 1.30 14.25 -3.98
N LEU A 133 2.24 13.48 -3.39
CA LEU A 133 2.73 13.78 -2.04
C LEU A 133 3.53 15.09 -2.00
N ILE A 134 4.44 15.31 -2.94
CA ILE A 134 5.24 16.54 -2.99
C ILE A 134 4.33 17.77 -3.04
N GLU A 135 3.28 17.74 -3.85
CA GLU A 135 2.32 18.84 -3.99
C GLU A 135 1.34 18.99 -2.80
N SER A 136 1.26 18.00 -1.92
CA SER A 136 0.29 17.97 -0.80
C SER A 136 0.95 18.01 0.58
N ALA A 137 2.27 17.89 0.68
CA ALA A 137 2.99 17.74 1.95
C ALA A 137 2.88 18.97 2.86
N ASP A 138 2.64 20.16 2.30
CA ASP A 138 2.40 21.38 3.06
C ASP A 138 1.16 21.28 3.96
N GLU A 139 0.17 20.46 3.60
CA GLU A 139 -1.00 20.21 4.43
C GLU A 139 -0.65 19.50 5.73
N ILE A 140 0.29 18.54 5.68
CA ILE A 140 0.77 17.85 6.89
C ILE A 140 1.44 18.85 7.84
N VAL A 141 2.27 19.74 7.29
CA VAL A 141 3.00 20.76 8.08
C VAL A 141 2.03 21.78 8.69
N LYS A 142 1.09 22.28 7.90
CA LYS A 142 0.07 23.25 8.37
C LYS A 142 -0.73 22.76 9.56
N GLN A 143 -0.95 21.44 9.65
CA GLN A 143 -1.69 20.82 10.75
C GLN A 143 -0.78 20.30 11.89
N GLY A 144 0.51 20.64 11.86
CA GLY A 144 1.47 20.27 12.92
C GLY A 144 1.87 18.79 12.89
N GLY A 145 1.68 18.11 11.76
CA GLY A 145 2.12 16.73 11.58
C GLY A 145 3.59 16.61 11.19
N GLN A 146 4.05 15.38 11.13
CA GLN A 146 5.40 15.03 10.68
C GLN A 146 5.33 14.03 9.53
N LEU A 147 6.29 14.11 8.59
CA LEU A 147 6.40 13.22 7.43
C LEU A 147 7.82 12.67 7.33
N MET A 148 7.94 11.36 7.36
CA MET A 148 9.20 10.65 7.20
C MET A 148 9.15 9.77 5.96
N ILE A 149 10.14 9.89 5.07
CA ILE A 149 10.16 9.21 3.78
C ILE A 149 11.44 8.37 3.67
N LEU A 150 11.28 7.11 3.30
CA LEU A 150 12.35 6.19 2.93
C LEU A 150 12.12 5.66 1.52
N GLY A 151 13.08 5.86 0.63
CA GLY A 151 13.00 5.31 -0.72
C GLY A 151 14.05 5.86 -1.66
N SER A 152 14.10 5.31 -2.85
CA SER A 152 14.93 5.79 -3.95
C SER A 152 14.22 5.59 -5.28
N GLY A 153 14.60 6.36 -6.30
CA GLY A 153 13.97 6.24 -7.61
C GLY A 153 14.40 7.32 -8.59
N ALA A 154 13.44 7.97 -9.24
CA ALA A 154 13.72 8.97 -10.24
C ALA A 154 14.40 10.23 -9.60
N PRO A 155 15.49 10.74 -10.18
CA PRO A 155 16.27 11.84 -9.59
C PRO A 155 15.45 13.09 -9.27
N HIS A 156 14.47 13.43 -10.10
CA HIS A 156 13.63 14.62 -9.85
C HIS A 156 12.70 14.43 -8.64
N PHE A 157 12.24 13.21 -8.34
CA PHE A 157 11.47 12.92 -7.12
C PHE A 157 12.36 12.95 -5.88
N GLU A 158 13.56 12.36 -5.96
CA GLU A 158 14.53 12.44 -4.86
C GLU A 158 14.87 13.90 -4.52
N GLN A 159 15.09 14.72 -5.55
CA GLN A 159 15.36 16.15 -5.38
C GLN A 159 14.17 16.90 -4.76
N GLY A 160 12.95 16.70 -5.29
CA GLY A 160 11.74 17.35 -4.77
C GLY A 160 11.46 17.02 -3.30
N ILE A 161 11.72 15.76 -2.87
CA ILE A 161 11.55 15.36 -1.47
C ILE A 161 12.66 15.98 -0.58
N ARG A 162 13.91 16.09 -1.06
CA ARG A 162 14.98 16.78 -0.32
C ARG A 162 14.64 18.26 -0.11
N GLU A 163 14.16 18.93 -1.15
CA GLU A 163 13.72 20.34 -1.07
C GLU A 163 12.57 20.54 -0.06
N LEU A 164 11.64 19.57 0.03
CA LEU A 164 10.59 19.59 1.07
C LEU A 164 11.20 19.47 2.47
N ALA A 165 12.15 18.57 2.68
CA ALA A 165 12.82 18.40 3.98
C ALA A 165 13.65 19.64 4.37
N GLU A 166 14.31 20.26 3.41
CA GLU A 166 15.04 21.52 3.62
C GLU A 166 14.08 22.68 3.96
N ARG A 167 12.93 22.74 3.33
CA ARG A 167 11.90 23.77 3.57
C ARG A 167 11.21 23.62 4.92
N TYR A 168 11.02 22.38 5.40
CA TYR A 168 10.29 22.06 6.62
C TYR A 168 11.08 21.15 7.57
N PRO A 169 12.28 21.56 8.01
CA PRO A 169 13.23 20.67 8.71
C PRO A 169 12.75 20.19 10.08
N GLN A 170 11.69 20.79 10.64
CA GLN A 170 11.09 20.35 11.91
C GLN A 170 9.91 19.38 11.71
N ASN A 171 9.46 19.18 10.45
CA ASN A 171 8.28 18.40 10.15
C ASN A 171 8.54 17.29 9.13
N ILE A 172 9.48 17.50 8.19
CA ILE A 172 9.72 16.57 7.09
C ILE A 172 11.15 16.10 7.10
N ALA A 173 11.35 14.79 7.05
CA ALA A 173 12.67 14.19 6.94
C ALA A 173 12.69 13.07 5.91
N VAL A 174 13.83 12.88 5.25
CA VAL A 174 13.99 11.90 4.18
C VAL A 174 15.30 11.12 4.32
N LYS A 175 15.22 9.83 4.03
CA LYS A 175 16.38 8.98 3.77
C LYS A 175 16.27 8.42 2.36
N ILE A 176 17.17 8.80 1.49
CA ILE A 176 17.25 8.23 0.14
C ILE A 176 18.01 6.92 0.20
N GLY A 177 17.43 5.87 -0.37
CA GLY A 177 18.00 4.53 -0.42
C GLY A 177 17.04 3.45 0.07
N TYR A 178 17.60 2.25 0.27
CA TYR A 178 16.93 1.12 0.88
C TYR A 178 17.53 0.84 2.27
N ASP A 179 16.67 0.60 3.24
CA ASP A 179 17.06 0.22 4.60
C ASP A 179 15.93 -0.61 5.23
N GLU A 180 16.17 -1.92 5.35
CA GLU A 180 15.19 -2.88 5.85
C GLU A 180 14.81 -2.56 7.30
N ALA A 181 15.79 -2.42 8.18
CA ALA A 181 15.53 -2.17 9.60
C ALA A 181 14.76 -0.86 9.81
N LEU A 182 15.12 0.19 9.06
CA LEU A 182 14.39 1.44 9.11
C LEU A 182 12.96 1.30 8.57
N SER A 183 12.74 0.50 7.53
CA SER A 183 11.39 0.27 7.00
C SER A 183 10.47 -0.33 8.06
N HIS A 184 10.95 -1.30 8.84
CA HIS A 184 10.23 -1.87 9.98
C HIS A 184 9.96 -0.85 11.09
N LEU A 185 10.98 -0.05 11.45
CA LEU A 185 10.82 1.02 12.44
C LEU A 185 9.80 2.08 11.98
N MET A 186 9.81 2.44 10.70
CA MET A 186 8.83 3.38 10.12
C MET A 186 7.41 2.85 10.20
N VAL A 187 7.21 1.57 9.85
CA VAL A 187 5.89 0.93 9.98
C VAL A 187 5.47 0.84 11.44
N ALA A 188 6.38 0.51 12.36
CA ALA A 188 6.07 0.38 13.77
C ALA A 188 5.85 1.71 14.49
N GLY A 189 6.60 2.76 14.12
CA GLY A 189 6.58 4.08 14.77
C GLY A 189 5.61 5.07 14.13
N GLY A 190 5.25 4.91 12.86
CA GLY A 190 4.28 5.77 12.18
C GLY A 190 2.87 5.65 12.76
N ASP A 191 2.07 6.69 12.59
CA ASP A 191 0.63 6.67 12.87
C ASP A 191 -0.19 6.42 11.61
N VAL A 192 0.29 6.96 10.46
CA VAL A 192 -0.32 6.80 9.14
C VAL A 192 0.76 6.38 8.13
N ILE A 193 0.47 5.36 7.33
CA ILE A 193 1.33 4.98 6.21
C ILE A 193 0.70 5.40 4.88
N LEU A 194 1.47 6.18 4.09
CA LEU A 194 1.01 6.75 2.82
C LEU A 194 1.29 5.80 1.66
N VAL A 195 0.25 5.42 0.92
CA VAL A 195 0.34 4.62 -0.30
C VAL A 195 -0.56 5.25 -1.39
N PRO A 196 -0.21 6.46 -1.88
CA PRO A 196 -1.01 7.21 -2.84
C PRO A 196 -0.82 6.74 -4.28
N SER A 197 -0.62 5.44 -4.49
CA SER A 197 -0.25 4.84 -5.77
C SER A 197 -1.29 5.07 -6.86
N ARG A 198 -0.85 5.40 -8.08
CA ARG A 198 -1.70 5.51 -9.26
C ARG A 198 -2.24 4.15 -9.70
N PHE A 199 -1.47 3.11 -9.53
CA PHE A 199 -1.92 1.72 -9.61
C PHE A 199 -1.09 0.85 -8.66
N GLU A 200 -1.73 -0.14 -8.04
CA GLU A 200 -1.09 -1.03 -7.07
C GLU A 200 -1.71 -2.43 -7.17
N PRO A 201 -1.06 -3.37 -7.88
CA PRO A 201 -1.62 -4.71 -8.10
C PRO A 201 -2.08 -5.41 -6.82
N CYS A 202 -1.26 -5.43 -5.79
CA CYS A 202 -1.60 -5.91 -4.45
C CYS A 202 -1.28 -4.87 -3.39
N GLY A 203 -0.01 -4.45 -3.34
CA GLY A 203 0.57 -3.72 -2.23
C GLY A 203 0.78 -4.62 -1.00
N LEU A 204 1.94 -4.52 -0.39
CA LEU A 204 2.22 -5.15 0.91
C LEU A 204 2.34 -4.09 2.01
N THR A 205 2.76 -2.90 1.65
CA THR A 205 3.03 -1.80 2.59
C THR A 205 1.80 -1.43 3.43
N GLN A 206 0.59 -1.36 2.82
CA GLN A 206 -0.65 -1.14 3.56
C GLN A 206 -1.00 -2.32 4.47
N LEU A 207 -0.69 -3.56 4.06
CA LEU A 207 -0.93 -4.75 4.89
C LEU A 207 -0.03 -4.72 6.14
N TYR A 208 1.22 -4.33 5.97
CA TYR A 208 2.12 -4.10 7.11
C TYR A 208 1.57 -3.00 8.03
N GLY A 209 1.08 -1.89 7.45
CA GLY A 209 0.43 -0.82 8.22
C GLY A 209 -0.74 -1.34 9.05
N LEU A 210 -1.65 -2.10 8.46
CA LEU A 210 -2.77 -2.73 9.16
C LEU A 210 -2.30 -3.59 10.32
N GLN A 211 -1.34 -4.49 10.08
CA GLN A 211 -0.79 -5.40 11.09
C GLN A 211 -0.14 -4.66 12.27
N TYR A 212 0.52 -3.52 12.02
CA TYR A 212 1.22 -2.71 13.01
C TYR A 212 0.35 -1.61 13.64
N GLY A 213 -0.90 -1.45 13.20
CA GLY A 213 -1.78 -0.38 13.66
C GLY A 213 -1.31 1.01 13.22
N THR A 214 -0.62 1.07 12.09
CA THR A 214 -0.25 2.27 11.35
C THR A 214 -1.25 2.42 10.22
N LEU A 215 -2.24 3.30 10.38
CA LEU A 215 -3.40 3.34 9.51
C LEU A 215 -3.02 3.68 8.07
N PRO A 216 -3.35 2.83 7.08
CA PRO A 216 -3.08 3.15 5.69
C PRO A 216 -3.92 4.34 5.20
N LEU A 217 -3.27 5.26 4.48
CA LEU A 217 -3.93 6.29 3.68
C LEU A 217 -3.58 6.01 2.22
N VAL A 218 -4.56 5.55 1.46
CA VAL A 218 -4.36 4.92 0.15
C VAL A 218 -5.26 5.51 -0.92
N ARG A 219 -4.84 5.41 -2.19
CA ARG A 219 -5.76 5.61 -3.32
C ARG A 219 -6.54 4.31 -3.58
N LYS A 220 -7.80 4.46 -3.99
CA LYS A 220 -8.71 3.36 -4.32
C LYS A 220 -8.32 2.72 -5.66
N THR A 221 -7.43 1.73 -5.63
CA THR A 221 -6.97 0.99 -6.81
C THR A 221 -6.43 -0.37 -6.40
N GLY A 222 -6.60 -1.38 -7.25
CA GLY A 222 -6.07 -2.73 -7.10
C GLY A 222 -6.21 -3.27 -5.68
N GLY A 223 -5.15 -3.86 -5.15
CA GLY A 223 -5.15 -4.44 -3.80
C GLY A 223 -5.37 -3.44 -2.67
N LEU A 224 -5.14 -2.14 -2.88
CA LEU A 224 -5.45 -1.12 -1.87
C LEU A 224 -6.96 -1.01 -1.66
N ALA A 225 -7.75 -1.06 -2.74
CA ALA A 225 -9.21 -1.05 -2.68
C ALA A 225 -9.79 -2.31 -2.02
N ASP A 226 -9.09 -3.43 -2.14
CA ASP A 226 -9.53 -4.73 -1.57
C ASP A 226 -9.15 -4.89 -0.08
N THR A 227 -8.22 -4.08 0.44
CA THR A 227 -7.62 -4.30 1.76
C THR A 227 -7.85 -3.18 2.76
N VAL A 228 -8.24 -1.99 2.31
CA VAL A 228 -8.45 -0.82 3.18
C VAL A 228 -9.88 -0.34 3.08
N VAL A 229 -10.56 -0.31 4.21
CA VAL A 229 -11.92 0.23 4.34
C VAL A 229 -11.85 1.67 4.87
N ASP A 230 -12.46 2.59 4.13
CA ASP A 230 -12.40 4.01 4.45
C ASP A 230 -13.06 4.37 5.78
N SER A 231 -12.45 5.27 6.55
CA SER A 231 -12.94 5.78 7.83
C SER A 231 -14.03 6.82 7.64
N THR A 232 -15.23 6.38 7.24
CA THR A 232 -16.45 7.19 7.26
C THR A 232 -17.15 7.09 8.61
N SER A 233 -18.13 7.95 8.85
CA SER A 233 -18.95 7.86 10.08
C SER A 233 -19.68 6.50 10.19
N GLU A 234 -20.12 5.97 9.06
CA GLU A 234 -20.84 4.70 8.94
C GLU A 234 -19.92 3.53 9.23
N SER A 235 -18.76 3.46 8.56
CA SER A 235 -17.80 2.36 8.72
C SER A 235 -17.18 2.32 10.12
N ILE A 236 -16.91 3.48 10.73
CA ILE A 236 -16.44 3.56 12.13
C ILE A 236 -17.52 3.02 13.10
N LYS A 237 -18.79 3.39 12.92
CA LYS A 237 -19.90 2.86 13.74
C LYS A 237 -20.10 1.36 13.53
N ALA A 238 -19.94 0.88 12.29
CA ALA A 238 -20.05 -0.52 11.92
C ALA A 238 -18.83 -1.36 12.34
N ARG A 239 -17.74 -0.76 12.84
CA ARG A 239 -16.49 -1.44 13.21
C ARG A 239 -15.84 -2.16 12.03
N THR A 240 -15.87 -1.50 10.85
CA THR A 240 -15.27 -2.02 9.61
C THR A 240 -14.16 -1.13 9.06
N ALA A 241 -14.06 0.12 9.54
CA ALA A 241 -13.04 1.08 9.09
C ALA A 241 -11.63 0.61 9.46
N THR A 242 -10.68 0.69 8.51
CA THR A 242 -9.30 0.24 8.73
C THR A 242 -8.24 1.25 8.28
N GLY A 243 -8.64 2.34 7.62
CA GLY A 243 -7.73 3.37 7.14
C GLY A 243 -8.45 4.49 6.42
N PHE A 244 -7.78 5.17 5.52
CA PHE A 244 -8.31 6.30 4.77
C PHE A 244 -8.16 6.03 3.28
N VAL A 245 -9.23 6.32 2.51
CA VAL A 245 -9.26 6.05 1.07
C VAL A 245 -9.65 7.33 0.32
N PHE A 246 -8.92 7.65 -0.75
CA PHE A 246 -9.31 8.67 -1.73
C PHE A 246 -9.36 8.06 -3.14
N GLU A 247 -10.14 8.67 -4.04
CA GLU A 247 -10.41 8.08 -5.37
C GLU A 247 -9.53 8.69 -6.47
N SER A 248 -9.62 10.00 -6.66
CA SER A 248 -8.92 10.69 -7.75
C SER A 248 -7.43 10.84 -7.47
N ALA A 249 -6.59 10.50 -8.46
CA ALA A 249 -5.13 10.66 -8.35
C ALA A 249 -4.73 12.13 -8.53
N THR A 250 -5.21 13.00 -7.63
CA THR A 250 -4.92 14.44 -7.64
C THR A 250 -4.43 14.91 -6.27
N PRO A 251 -3.62 15.99 -6.21
CA PRO A 251 -3.16 16.56 -4.95
C PRO A 251 -4.31 17.02 -4.04
N GLU A 252 -5.40 17.53 -4.62
CA GLU A 252 -6.57 18.01 -3.87
C GLU A 252 -7.28 16.85 -3.16
N ALA A 253 -7.44 15.70 -3.82
CA ALA A 253 -8.05 14.51 -3.23
C ALA A 253 -7.17 13.96 -2.10
N LEU A 254 -5.85 13.96 -2.28
CA LEU A 254 -4.91 13.56 -1.24
C LEU A 254 -4.95 14.53 -0.05
N ARG A 255 -4.92 15.87 -0.28
CA ARG A 255 -5.04 16.88 0.79
C ARG A 255 -6.32 16.69 1.61
N HIS A 256 -7.45 16.51 0.96
CA HIS A 256 -8.71 16.26 1.65
C HIS A 256 -8.65 14.98 2.50
N CYS A 257 -8.00 13.93 1.99
CA CYS A 257 -7.83 12.68 2.75
C CYS A 257 -6.90 12.87 3.96
N LEU A 258 -5.81 13.64 3.82
CA LEU A 258 -4.93 14.03 4.93
C LEU A 258 -5.70 14.80 6.02
N GLN A 259 -6.53 15.76 5.64
CA GLN A 259 -7.40 16.52 6.57
C GLN A 259 -8.33 15.60 7.35
N ARG A 260 -8.89 14.58 6.71
CA ARG A 260 -9.74 13.58 7.38
C ARG A 260 -8.95 12.75 8.40
N ALA A 261 -7.69 12.40 8.10
CA ALA A 261 -6.82 11.70 9.04
C ALA A 261 -6.56 12.56 10.28
N PHE A 262 -6.23 13.84 10.12
CA PHE A 262 -6.10 14.77 11.24
C PHE A 262 -7.39 14.93 12.04
N ALA A 263 -8.54 15.06 11.36
CA ALA A 263 -9.83 15.17 12.04
C ALA A 263 -10.21 13.94 12.88
N LEU A 264 -9.78 12.74 12.45
CA LEU A 264 -9.94 11.52 13.22
C LEU A 264 -8.91 11.45 14.37
N TRP A 265 -7.67 11.89 14.16
CA TRP A 265 -6.60 11.93 15.16
C TRP A 265 -7.03 12.74 16.40
N GLN A 266 -7.77 13.85 16.19
CA GLN A 266 -8.35 14.66 17.27
C GLN A 266 -9.45 13.93 18.07
N LYS A 267 -9.80 12.69 17.71
CA LYS A 267 -10.81 11.86 18.37
C LYS A 267 -10.18 10.55 18.87
N PRO A 268 -9.42 10.56 19.99
CA PRO A 268 -8.58 9.43 20.39
C PRO A 268 -9.31 8.09 20.53
N ARG A 269 -10.58 8.12 20.96
CA ARG A 269 -11.39 6.89 21.08
C ARG A 269 -11.72 6.31 19.71
N ALA A 270 -12.13 7.15 18.75
CA ALA A 270 -12.46 6.70 17.42
C ALA A 270 -11.19 6.24 16.68
N TRP A 271 -10.07 6.95 16.82
CA TRP A 271 -8.77 6.51 16.30
C TRP A 271 -8.37 5.14 16.82
N ALA A 272 -8.48 4.93 18.15
CA ALA A 272 -8.17 3.65 18.77
C ALA A 272 -9.08 2.52 18.26
N MET A 273 -10.35 2.79 17.99
CA MET A 273 -11.29 1.82 17.40
C MET A 273 -10.85 1.42 16.00
N VAL A 274 -10.61 2.38 15.11
CA VAL A 274 -10.16 2.11 13.72
C VAL A 274 -8.84 1.34 13.72
N ARG A 275 -7.89 1.74 14.58
CA ARG A 275 -6.62 1.03 14.72
C ARG A 275 -6.80 -0.41 15.20
N THR A 276 -7.72 -0.65 16.14
CA THR A 276 -8.05 -2.00 16.60
C THR A 276 -8.63 -2.83 15.46
N ASP A 277 -9.62 -2.28 14.75
CA ASP A 277 -10.26 -2.96 13.62
C ASP A 277 -9.26 -3.28 12.49
N ALA A 278 -8.28 -2.38 12.26
CA ALA A 278 -7.19 -2.60 11.31
C ALA A 278 -6.28 -3.76 11.74
N MET A 279 -5.86 -3.81 13.00
CA MET A 279 -4.96 -4.85 13.53
C MET A 279 -5.65 -6.23 13.69
N GLU A 280 -6.96 -6.29 13.66
CA GLU A 280 -7.74 -7.55 13.71
C GLU A 280 -7.97 -8.17 12.32
N GLN A 281 -7.54 -7.51 11.24
CA GLN A 281 -7.63 -8.08 9.89
C GLN A 281 -6.66 -9.26 9.72
N ASP A 282 -7.12 -10.32 9.07
CA ASP A 282 -6.29 -11.47 8.72
C ASP A 282 -5.88 -11.43 7.23
N PHE A 283 -4.64 -11.08 6.98
CA PHE A 283 -3.98 -11.13 5.67
C PHE A 283 -2.80 -12.13 5.68
N SER A 284 -2.95 -13.24 6.40
CA SER A 284 -1.93 -14.29 6.43
C SER A 284 -1.82 -15.03 5.10
N TRP A 285 -0.62 -15.59 4.81
CA TRP A 285 -0.42 -16.51 3.69
C TRP A 285 -1.30 -17.76 3.77
N ARG A 286 -1.72 -18.17 4.96
CA ARG A 286 -2.67 -19.29 5.14
C ARG A 286 -3.99 -19.00 4.41
N LYS A 287 -4.54 -17.79 4.56
CA LYS A 287 -5.77 -17.37 3.90
C LYS A 287 -5.63 -17.32 2.37
N ALA A 288 -4.49 -16.81 1.88
CA ALA A 288 -4.18 -16.84 0.46
C ALA A 288 -4.07 -18.28 -0.08
N ALA A 289 -3.35 -19.15 0.62
CA ALA A 289 -3.17 -20.55 0.23
C ALA A 289 -4.48 -21.33 0.15
N GLU A 290 -5.44 -21.06 1.05
CA GLU A 290 -6.79 -21.64 0.98
C GLU A 290 -7.53 -21.27 -0.32
N GLN A 291 -7.37 -20.03 -0.78
CA GLN A 291 -7.96 -19.58 -2.05
C GLN A 291 -7.27 -20.25 -3.25
N TYR A 292 -5.93 -20.38 -3.24
CA TYR A 292 -5.20 -21.13 -4.28
C TYR A 292 -5.61 -22.61 -4.30
N ARG A 293 -5.74 -23.25 -3.13
CA ARG A 293 -6.23 -24.63 -3.05
C ARG A 293 -7.61 -24.77 -3.69
N THR A 294 -8.55 -23.88 -3.35
CA THR A 294 -9.89 -23.86 -3.94
C THR A 294 -9.87 -23.67 -5.46
N LEU A 295 -8.93 -22.87 -5.98
CA LEU A 295 -8.74 -22.72 -7.42
C LEU A 295 -8.26 -24.04 -8.05
N TYR A 296 -7.22 -24.67 -7.49
CA TYR A 296 -6.68 -25.95 -8.02
C TYR A 296 -7.68 -27.09 -7.97
N GLU A 297 -8.55 -27.15 -6.96
CA GLU A 297 -9.61 -28.17 -6.86
C GLU A 297 -10.70 -28.03 -7.94
N ARG A 298 -10.75 -26.90 -8.66
CA ARG A 298 -11.70 -26.64 -9.75
C ARG A 298 -11.14 -26.94 -11.13
N LEU A 299 -9.81 -27.05 -11.28
CA LEU A 299 -9.11 -27.34 -12.53
C LEU A 299 -8.99 -28.83 -12.77
#